data_6f937be20640c0db550d1b358a485d9b
#
_entry.id   6f937be20640c0db550d1b358a485d9b
#
_cell.length_a   1.000
_cell.length_b   1.000
_cell.length_c   1.000
_cell.angle_alpha   90.00
_cell.angle_beta   90.00
_cell.angle_gamma   90.00
#
_symmetry.space_group_name_H-M   'P 1'
#
loop_
_entity.id
_entity.type
_entity.pdbx_description
1 polymer ?
#
loop_
_entity_poly.entity_id
_entity_poly.type
_entity_poly.pdbx_seq_one_letter_code
_entity_poly.pdbx_strand_id
1 'polypeptide(L)'
;GPAGTINFNTSSERVRLCYPHVKVYDPVLNAERLEPLAARAAGLRAKVDLDKGFWWSSSNQELAGVIGVERQLSAMIDDPQSEVNLLNEQGITTIFSSYGSGFRLWGNRTAAWPTVSHMRNFENVRRTGDVINESLRYFSQQFIDMPINQALIDALVESVNGYGRKLIGDGALLGFKAWFDPA
;
A
#
# COMPACT_ATOMS: atom_id res chain seq x y z
N GLY A 1 13.26 22.37 -0.18
CA GLY A 1 11.93 22.24 0.40
C GLY A 1 11.77 20.91 1.15
N PRO A 2 10.70 20.70 1.94
CA PRO A 2 10.52 19.51 2.79
C PRO A 2 10.56 18.20 2.00
N ALA A 3 10.09 18.19 0.76
CA ALA A 3 10.11 17.02 -0.11
C ALA A 3 11.53 16.50 -0.40
N GLY A 4 12.47 17.38 -0.67
CA GLY A 4 13.86 17.01 -0.96
C GLY A 4 14.58 16.39 0.25
N THR A 5 14.24 16.81 1.46
CA THR A 5 14.84 16.29 2.70
C THR A 5 14.27 14.93 3.05
N ILE A 6 12.99 14.72 2.83
CA ILE A 6 12.30 13.46 3.19
C ILE A 6 12.74 12.31 2.28
N ASN A 7 12.94 12.57 0.99
CA ASN A 7 13.22 11.52 0.00
C ASN A 7 14.69 11.09 -0.07
N PHE A 8 15.57 11.73 0.69
CA PHE A 8 17.03 11.52 0.56
C PHE A 8 17.52 10.17 1.12
N ASN A 9 16.83 9.57 2.07
CA ASN A 9 17.42 8.50 2.90
C ASN A 9 16.92 7.07 2.63
N THR A 10 16.03 6.86 1.68
CA THR A 10 15.54 5.50 1.41
C THR A 10 15.04 5.34 -0.02
N SER A 11 15.34 4.17 -0.60
CA SER A 11 14.80 3.74 -1.91
C SER A 11 14.03 2.42 -1.79
N SER A 12 13.52 2.11 -0.59
CA SER A 12 12.86 0.84 -0.33
C SER A 12 11.46 0.79 -0.95
N GLU A 13 11.14 -0.32 -1.62
CA GLU A 13 9.80 -0.64 -2.12
C GLU A 13 8.79 -0.94 -1.00
N ARG A 14 9.23 -1.02 0.28
CA ARG A 14 8.39 -1.34 1.44
C ARG A 14 8.27 -0.20 2.45
N VAL A 15 8.85 0.95 2.14
CA VAL A 15 8.74 2.16 2.95
C VAL A 15 7.82 3.15 2.27
N ARG A 16 6.93 3.76 3.02
CA ARG A 16 6.04 4.83 2.57
C ARG A 16 6.36 6.11 3.32
N LEU A 17 6.62 7.16 2.60
CA LEU A 17 6.88 8.48 3.15
C LEU A 17 5.57 9.24 3.25
N CYS A 18 5.32 9.87 4.40
CA CYS A 18 4.07 10.59 4.67
C CYS A 18 4.36 12.01 5.17
N TYR A 19 3.64 12.99 4.64
CA TYR A 19 3.73 14.40 5.02
C TYR A 19 2.40 15.12 4.70
N PRO A 20 1.95 16.11 5.48
CA PRO A 20 2.44 16.63 6.75
C PRO A 20 1.93 15.85 7.97
N HIS A 21 2.19 16.34 9.20
CA HIS A 21 1.48 15.88 10.40
C HIS A 21 0.02 16.30 10.35
N VAL A 22 -0.82 15.54 11.03
CA VAL A 22 -2.26 15.79 11.11
C VAL A 22 -2.66 16.24 12.51
N LYS A 23 -3.70 17.03 12.59
CA LYS A 23 -4.32 17.46 13.85
C LYS A 23 -5.47 16.52 14.19
N VAL A 24 -5.48 16.06 15.41
CA VAL A 24 -6.53 15.23 15.98
C VAL A 24 -6.96 15.82 17.30
N TYR A 25 -8.21 15.58 17.70
CA TYR A 25 -8.70 15.96 19.01
C TYR A 25 -8.39 14.84 20.02
N ASP A 26 -7.70 15.21 21.09
CA ASP A 26 -7.41 14.32 22.21
C ASP A 26 -8.46 14.56 23.33
N PRO A 27 -9.39 13.62 23.56
CA PRO A 27 -10.44 13.81 24.56
C PRO A 27 -9.92 13.76 26.01
N VAL A 28 -8.75 13.18 26.25
CA VAL A 28 -8.14 13.12 27.59
C VAL A 28 -7.53 14.47 27.95
N LEU A 29 -6.82 15.07 27.01
CA LEU A 29 -6.19 16.39 27.20
C LEU A 29 -7.15 17.53 26.90
N ASN A 30 -8.33 17.25 26.33
CA ASN A 30 -9.30 18.23 25.84
C ASN A 30 -8.66 19.29 24.95
N ALA A 31 -7.77 18.86 24.06
CA ALA A 31 -6.97 19.74 23.19
C ALA A 31 -6.68 19.10 21.83
N GLU A 32 -6.36 19.96 20.86
CA GLU A 32 -5.80 19.49 19.58
C GLU A 32 -4.38 19.00 19.79
N ARG A 33 -4.04 17.88 19.16
CA ARG A 33 -2.71 17.29 19.14
C ARG A 33 -2.24 17.03 17.72
N LEU A 34 -0.95 17.24 17.47
CA LEU A 34 -0.31 16.81 16.23
C LEU A 34 0.09 15.34 16.32
N GLU A 35 -0.25 14.58 15.27
CA GLU A 35 0.16 13.20 15.10
C GLU A 35 0.84 12.99 13.74
N PRO A 36 1.80 12.05 13.64
CA PRO A 36 2.38 11.68 12.36
C PRO A 36 1.30 11.13 11.43
N LEU A 37 1.23 11.64 10.19
CA LEU A 37 0.34 11.09 9.15
C LEU A 37 0.61 9.59 8.91
N ALA A 38 1.87 9.16 9.06
CA ALA A 38 2.27 7.76 8.88
C ALA A 38 1.52 6.80 9.82
N ALA A 39 1.29 7.19 11.09
CA ALA A 39 0.53 6.38 12.04
C ALA A 39 -0.94 6.23 11.61
N ARG A 40 -1.56 7.32 11.16
CA ARG A 40 -2.93 7.31 10.63
C ARG A 40 -3.04 6.53 9.32
N ALA A 41 -2.05 6.66 8.44
CA ALA A 41 -1.97 5.90 7.19
C ALA A 41 -1.86 4.38 7.45
N ALA A 42 -1.10 3.96 8.47
CA ALA A 42 -0.99 2.56 8.87
C ALA A 42 -2.33 2.01 9.40
N GLY A 43 -3.03 2.76 10.26
CA GLY A 43 -4.35 2.39 10.75
C GLY A 43 -5.40 2.30 9.63
N LEU A 44 -5.37 3.28 8.71
CA LEU A 44 -6.22 3.26 7.52
C LEU A 44 -5.91 2.06 6.63
N ARG A 45 -4.62 1.70 6.46
CA ARG A 45 -4.20 0.52 5.70
C ARG A 45 -4.81 -0.76 6.27
N ALA A 46 -4.73 -0.94 7.59
CA ALA A 46 -5.33 -2.09 8.27
C ALA A 46 -6.85 -2.14 8.07
N LYS A 47 -7.54 -1.00 8.16
CA LYS A 47 -8.98 -0.92 7.88
C LYS A 47 -9.30 -1.33 6.44
N VAL A 48 -8.56 -0.81 5.46
CA VAL A 48 -8.78 -1.15 4.03
C VAL A 48 -8.53 -2.64 3.78
N ASP A 49 -7.53 -3.25 4.44
CA ASP A 49 -7.27 -4.69 4.33
C ASP A 49 -8.47 -5.53 4.82
N LEU A 50 -9.10 -5.11 5.91
CA LEU A 50 -10.29 -5.79 6.46
C LEU A 50 -11.54 -5.59 5.60
N ASP A 51 -11.77 -4.36 5.14
CA ASP A 51 -13.01 -3.99 4.47
C ASP A 51 -13.02 -4.38 2.97
N LYS A 52 -11.87 -4.32 2.30
CA LYS A 52 -11.76 -4.42 0.83
C LYS A 52 -10.74 -5.45 0.35
N GLY A 53 -9.82 -5.86 1.23
CA GLY A 53 -8.73 -6.76 0.90
C GLY A 53 -7.37 -6.06 0.71
N PHE A 54 -6.31 -6.85 0.86
CA PHE A 54 -4.92 -6.37 0.89
C PHE A 54 -4.42 -5.77 -0.44
N TRP A 55 -5.09 -6.04 -1.55
CA TRP A 55 -4.76 -5.54 -2.89
C TRP A 55 -5.32 -4.15 -3.19
N TRP A 56 -6.24 -3.65 -2.37
CA TRP A 56 -6.79 -2.32 -2.55
C TRP A 56 -5.79 -1.24 -2.13
N SER A 57 -5.82 -0.11 -2.86
CA SER A 57 -5.07 1.08 -2.45
C SER A 57 -5.72 1.76 -1.25
N SER A 58 -4.90 2.24 -0.31
CA SER A 58 -5.34 3.11 0.77
C SER A 58 -5.42 4.59 0.37
N SER A 59 -5.00 4.94 -0.85
CA SER A 59 -5.18 6.28 -1.39
C SER A 59 -6.66 6.58 -1.64
N ASN A 60 -7.03 7.84 -1.50
CA ASN A 60 -8.41 8.32 -1.62
C ASN A 60 -9.40 7.68 -0.62
N GLN A 61 -8.91 7.20 0.52
CA GLN A 61 -9.72 6.73 1.63
C GLN A 61 -9.76 7.80 2.72
N GLU A 62 -10.91 7.92 3.39
CA GLU A 62 -11.13 8.90 4.45
C GLU A 62 -10.30 8.57 5.69
N LEU A 63 -9.66 9.60 6.26
CA LEU A 63 -8.91 9.54 7.51
C LEU A 63 -9.83 9.92 8.67
N ALA A 64 -10.41 8.94 9.32
CA ALA A 64 -11.29 9.18 10.47
C ALA A 64 -10.56 9.88 11.62
N GLY A 65 -11.25 10.85 12.26
CA GLY A 65 -10.74 11.56 13.42
C GLY A 65 -9.66 12.62 13.14
N VAL A 66 -9.35 12.87 11.88
CA VAL A 66 -8.48 14.00 11.48
C VAL A 66 -9.34 15.25 11.34
N ILE A 67 -8.99 16.30 12.09
CA ILE A 67 -9.71 17.59 12.13
C ILE A 67 -8.95 18.69 11.40
N GLY A 68 -7.69 18.48 11.09
CA GLY A 68 -6.85 19.47 10.42
C GLY A 68 -5.48 18.92 10.05
N VAL A 69 -4.67 19.79 9.51
CA VAL A 69 -3.28 19.53 9.13
C VAL A 69 -2.33 20.54 9.79
N GLU A 70 -1.10 20.11 10.01
CA GLU A 70 -0.05 21.01 10.52
C GLU A 70 0.20 22.18 9.56
N ARG A 71 0.24 21.87 8.27
CA ARG A 71 0.42 22.84 7.20
C ARG A 71 -0.65 22.62 6.13
N GLN A 72 -1.35 23.68 5.79
CA GLN A 72 -2.26 23.67 4.63
C GLN A 72 -1.45 23.51 3.34
N LEU A 73 -1.89 22.57 2.51
CA LEU A 73 -1.35 22.31 1.18
C LEU A 73 -2.36 22.72 0.14
N SER A 74 -1.91 23.32 -0.96
CA SER A 74 -2.77 23.52 -2.10
C SER A 74 -3.12 22.15 -2.71
N ALA A 75 -4.41 21.91 -2.91
CA ALA A 75 -4.95 20.59 -3.22
C ALA A 75 -5.94 20.65 -4.37
N MET A 76 -5.47 21.02 -5.55
CA MET A 76 -6.25 20.95 -6.78
C MET A 76 -5.80 19.74 -7.60
N ILE A 77 -6.71 18.80 -7.84
CA ILE A 77 -6.39 17.52 -8.52
C ILE A 77 -6.00 17.74 -9.98
N ASP A 78 -6.64 18.71 -10.61
CA ASP A 78 -6.46 19.10 -12.01
C ASP A 78 -5.28 20.07 -12.24
N ASP A 79 -4.68 20.58 -11.17
CA ASP A 79 -3.49 21.43 -11.24
C ASP A 79 -2.21 20.64 -10.92
N PRO A 80 -1.36 20.33 -11.92
CA PRO A 80 -0.09 19.64 -11.71
C PRO A 80 0.86 20.38 -10.76
N GLN A 81 0.71 21.71 -10.62
CA GLN A 81 1.57 22.54 -9.76
C GLN A 81 1.05 22.64 -8.32
N SER A 82 -0.08 22.03 -8.00
CA SER A 82 -0.55 21.98 -6.62
C SER A 82 0.45 21.24 -5.72
N GLU A 83 0.65 21.70 -4.49
CA GLU A 83 1.61 21.11 -3.56
C GLU A 83 1.35 19.62 -3.32
N VAL A 84 0.09 19.20 -3.31
CA VAL A 84 -0.31 17.79 -3.17
C VAL A 84 0.20 16.95 -4.35
N ASN A 85 0.06 17.44 -5.58
CA ASN A 85 0.52 16.74 -6.77
C ASN A 85 2.05 16.71 -6.86
N LEU A 86 2.72 17.81 -6.54
CA LEU A 86 4.19 17.87 -6.49
C LEU A 86 4.78 16.90 -5.44
N LEU A 87 4.15 16.76 -4.28
CA LEU A 87 4.56 15.78 -3.27
C LEU A 87 4.38 14.34 -3.77
N ASN A 88 3.25 14.03 -4.41
CA ASN A 88 3.00 12.71 -4.99
C ASN A 88 3.96 12.39 -6.13
N GLU A 89 4.35 13.36 -6.92
CA GLU A 89 5.38 13.19 -7.97
C GLU A 89 6.74 12.80 -7.38
N GLN A 90 7.02 13.21 -6.14
CA GLN A 90 8.22 12.81 -5.39
C GLN A 90 8.03 11.50 -4.59
N GLY A 91 6.92 10.79 -4.75
CA GLY A 91 6.64 9.54 -4.03
C GLY A 91 6.20 9.72 -2.59
N ILE A 92 5.82 10.94 -2.20
CA ILE A 92 5.39 11.26 -0.83
C ILE A 92 3.87 11.17 -0.76
N THR A 93 3.38 10.36 0.17
CA THR A 93 1.96 10.29 0.52
C THR A 93 1.59 11.51 1.34
N THR A 94 0.49 12.13 0.96
CA THR A 94 0.01 13.35 1.60
C THR A 94 -1.48 13.25 1.95
N ILE A 95 -2.04 14.34 2.38
CA ILE A 95 -3.44 14.46 2.73
C ILE A 95 -4.13 15.44 1.77
N PHE A 96 -5.33 15.10 1.39
CA PHE A 96 -6.19 15.88 0.53
C PHE A 96 -7.50 16.19 1.26
N SER A 97 -7.90 17.46 1.27
CA SER A 97 -9.22 17.84 1.77
C SER A 97 -10.20 17.90 0.62
N SER A 98 -11.21 17.04 0.63
CA SER A 98 -12.25 17.00 -0.37
C SER A 98 -13.53 17.64 0.17
N TYR A 99 -14.18 18.45 -0.66
CA TYR A 99 -15.44 19.06 -0.30
C TYR A 99 -16.50 18.01 0.10
N GLY A 100 -17.09 18.16 1.28
CA GLY A 100 -18.14 17.28 1.79
C GLY A 100 -17.68 15.90 2.29
N SER A 101 -16.39 15.56 2.21
CA SER A 101 -15.88 14.21 2.62
C SER A 101 -14.68 14.22 3.53
N GLY A 102 -14.36 15.38 4.13
CA GLY A 102 -13.26 15.48 5.10
C GLY A 102 -11.87 15.26 4.49
N PHE A 103 -10.95 14.82 5.34
CA PHE A 103 -9.56 14.58 4.95
C PHE A 103 -9.38 13.16 4.42
N ARG A 104 -8.71 13.04 3.27
CA ARG A 104 -8.40 11.77 2.61
C ARG A 104 -6.90 11.57 2.47
N LEU A 105 -6.47 10.34 2.64
CA LEU A 105 -5.09 9.97 2.32
C LEU A 105 -4.88 10.05 0.81
N TRP A 106 -3.78 10.65 0.36
CA TRP A 106 -3.50 10.87 -1.04
C TRP A 106 -2.09 10.45 -1.43
N GLY A 107 -1.99 9.50 -2.34
CA GLY A 107 -0.74 8.89 -2.79
C GLY A 107 -0.67 7.42 -2.43
N ASN A 108 0.00 6.64 -3.28
CA ASN A 108 0.12 5.19 -3.16
C ASN A 108 1.53 4.69 -3.53
N ARG A 109 2.49 5.60 -3.70
CA ARG A 109 3.86 5.26 -4.04
C ARG A 109 4.69 4.97 -2.80
N THR A 110 5.69 4.11 -2.99
CA THR A 110 6.71 3.83 -1.98
C THR A 110 7.93 4.72 -2.19
N ALA A 111 8.87 4.69 -1.26
CA ALA A 111 10.12 5.45 -1.31
C ALA A 111 11.08 5.00 -2.44
N ALA A 112 10.78 3.90 -3.13
CA ALA A 112 11.51 3.47 -4.31
C ALA A 112 11.27 4.37 -5.53
N TRP A 113 10.17 5.12 -5.57
CA TRP A 113 9.90 6.09 -6.61
C TRP A 113 10.73 7.37 -6.40
N PRO A 114 11.28 8.01 -7.44
CA PRO A 114 11.16 7.71 -8.88
C PRO A 114 12.20 6.71 -9.41
N THR A 115 13.14 6.24 -8.60
CA THR A 115 14.24 5.35 -9.01
C THR A 115 13.71 4.05 -9.62
N VAL A 116 12.65 3.48 -9.04
CA VAL A 116 11.96 2.31 -9.57
C VAL A 116 10.68 2.76 -10.27
N SER A 117 10.66 2.78 -11.59
CA SER A 117 9.48 3.11 -12.40
C SER A 117 8.51 1.94 -12.59
N HIS A 118 8.93 0.70 -12.30
CA HIS A 118 8.09 -0.48 -12.38
C HIS A 118 6.90 -0.39 -11.41
N MET A 119 5.77 -1.01 -11.75
CA MET A 119 4.53 -0.99 -10.94
C MET A 119 4.70 -1.43 -9.47
N ARG A 120 5.79 -2.14 -9.14
CA ARG A 120 6.16 -2.48 -7.76
C ARG A 120 6.45 -1.29 -6.86
N ASN A 121 6.59 -0.07 -7.44
CA ASN A 121 6.68 1.15 -6.64
C ASN A 121 5.36 1.53 -5.97
N PHE A 122 4.22 0.96 -6.39
CA PHE A 122 2.94 1.14 -5.70
C PHE A 122 2.82 0.21 -4.49
N GLU A 123 2.44 0.79 -3.36
CA GLU A 123 2.34 0.08 -2.08
C GLU A 123 1.43 -1.14 -2.14
N ASN A 124 0.22 -0.99 -2.71
CA ASN A 124 -0.73 -2.10 -2.82
C ASN A 124 -0.22 -3.23 -3.74
N VAL A 125 0.44 -2.90 -4.86
CA VAL A 125 1.00 -3.89 -5.78
C VAL A 125 2.14 -4.66 -5.10
N ARG A 126 3.04 -3.94 -4.41
CA ARG A 126 4.15 -4.57 -3.67
C ARG A 126 3.64 -5.50 -2.59
N ARG A 127 2.67 -5.05 -1.79
CA ARG A 127 2.05 -5.86 -0.73
C ARG A 127 1.33 -7.08 -1.28
N THR A 128 0.61 -6.94 -2.38
CA THR A 128 -0.03 -8.08 -3.04
C THR A 128 0.99 -9.15 -3.41
N GLY A 129 2.11 -8.76 -4.00
CA GLY A 129 3.21 -9.68 -4.29
C GLY A 129 3.80 -10.33 -3.03
N ASP A 130 4.00 -9.55 -1.96
CA ASP A 130 4.53 -10.06 -0.70
C ASP A 130 3.57 -11.06 -0.03
N VAL A 131 2.26 -10.78 0.00
CA VAL A 131 1.23 -11.70 0.55
C VAL A 131 1.16 -12.99 -0.26
N ILE A 132 1.21 -12.92 -1.59
CA ILE A 132 1.22 -14.12 -2.43
C ILE A 132 2.45 -14.96 -2.14
N ASN A 133 3.64 -14.35 -2.11
CA ASN A 133 4.90 -15.06 -1.83
C ASN A 133 4.88 -15.72 -0.44
N GLU A 134 4.38 -15.03 0.57
CA GLU A 134 4.26 -15.56 1.93
C GLU A 134 3.28 -16.74 1.98
N SER A 135 2.12 -16.59 1.33
CA SER A 135 1.11 -17.65 1.24
C SER A 135 1.66 -18.89 0.54
N LEU A 136 2.43 -18.72 -0.54
CA LEU A 136 3.05 -19.84 -1.25
C LEU A 136 4.11 -20.52 -0.40
N ARG A 137 4.94 -19.77 0.33
CA ARG A 137 5.94 -20.34 1.27
C ARG A 137 5.26 -21.16 2.36
N TYR A 138 4.23 -20.61 3.00
CA TYR A 138 3.47 -21.30 4.03
C TYR A 138 2.83 -22.58 3.49
N PHE A 139 2.17 -22.49 2.35
CA PHE A 139 1.53 -23.62 1.69
C PHE A 139 2.55 -24.71 1.30
N SER A 140 3.73 -24.33 0.84
CA SER A 140 4.77 -25.28 0.40
C SER A 140 5.39 -26.08 1.54
N GLN A 141 5.22 -25.65 2.81
CA GLN A 141 5.78 -26.37 3.95
C GLN A 141 5.30 -27.81 4.07
N GLN A 142 4.05 -28.11 3.67
CA GLN A 142 3.51 -29.47 3.72
C GLN A 142 4.18 -30.45 2.74
N PHE A 143 4.94 -29.96 1.77
CA PHE A 143 5.63 -30.77 0.77
C PHE A 143 7.12 -30.96 1.07
N ILE A 144 7.62 -30.37 2.15
CA ILE A 144 9.03 -30.53 2.57
C ILE A 144 9.26 -32.00 2.97
N ASP A 145 10.40 -32.54 2.60
CA ASP A 145 10.84 -33.92 2.85
C ASP A 145 10.01 -35.02 2.18
N MET A 146 9.09 -34.67 1.28
CA MET A 146 8.37 -35.65 0.47
C MET A 146 9.23 -36.11 -0.72
N PRO A 147 9.18 -37.41 -1.13
CA PRO A 147 9.83 -37.87 -2.34
C PRO A 147 9.29 -37.15 -3.59
N ILE A 148 10.22 -36.59 -4.38
CA ILE A 148 9.85 -35.86 -5.60
C ILE A 148 9.43 -36.89 -6.66
N ASN A 149 8.18 -36.79 -7.09
CA ASN A 149 7.61 -37.54 -8.21
C ASN A 149 6.63 -36.68 -9.00
N GLN A 150 6.21 -37.14 -10.18
CA GLN A 150 5.32 -36.35 -11.05
C GLN A 150 3.99 -36.02 -10.36
N ALA A 151 3.43 -36.93 -9.59
CA ALA A 151 2.17 -36.70 -8.88
C ALA A 151 2.26 -35.58 -7.84
N LEU A 152 3.40 -35.48 -7.13
CA LEU A 152 3.67 -34.40 -6.19
C LEU A 152 3.79 -33.05 -6.89
N ILE A 153 4.52 -33.02 -8.03
CA ILE A 153 4.67 -31.80 -8.84
C ILE A 153 3.31 -31.32 -9.34
N ASP A 154 2.51 -32.23 -9.90
CA ASP A 154 1.19 -31.90 -10.43
C ASP A 154 0.24 -31.40 -9.31
N ALA A 155 0.26 -32.03 -8.15
CA ALA A 155 -0.53 -31.61 -6.99
C ALA A 155 -0.12 -30.22 -6.50
N LEU A 156 1.18 -29.92 -6.43
CA LEU A 156 1.70 -28.61 -6.03
C LEU A 156 1.26 -27.52 -7.03
N VAL A 157 1.47 -27.77 -8.34
CA VAL A 157 1.12 -26.83 -9.40
C VAL A 157 -0.39 -26.54 -9.40
N GLU A 158 -1.23 -27.59 -9.27
CA GLU A 158 -2.69 -27.43 -9.27
C GLU A 158 -3.17 -26.66 -8.02
N SER A 159 -2.60 -26.93 -6.85
CA SER A 159 -2.94 -26.21 -5.63
C SER A 159 -2.58 -24.73 -5.70
N VAL A 160 -1.40 -24.40 -6.24
CA VAL A 160 -0.97 -23.02 -6.45
C VAL A 160 -1.88 -22.32 -7.47
N ASN A 161 -2.22 -22.98 -8.57
CA ASN A 161 -3.17 -22.44 -9.55
C ASN A 161 -4.58 -22.28 -8.97
N GLY A 162 -5.00 -23.18 -8.08
CA GLY A 162 -6.26 -23.07 -7.33
C GLY A 162 -6.33 -21.79 -6.48
N TYR A 163 -5.25 -21.51 -5.76
CA TYR A 163 -5.11 -20.24 -5.03
C TYR A 163 -5.14 -19.03 -5.96
N GLY A 164 -4.42 -19.08 -7.09
CA GLY A 164 -4.45 -18.02 -8.09
C GLY A 164 -5.85 -17.75 -8.65
N ARG A 165 -6.63 -18.81 -8.96
CA ARG A 165 -8.02 -18.68 -9.41
C ARG A 165 -8.92 -18.02 -8.36
N LYS A 166 -8.72 -18.33 -7.06
CA LYS A 166 -9.42 -17.65 -5.99
C LYS A 166 -9.12 -16.15 -5.98
N LEU A 167 -7.84 -15.76 -6.06
CA LEU A 167 -7.44 -14.34 -6.09
C LEU A 167 -7.98 -13.59 -7.31
N ILE A 168 -8.11 -14.28 -8.46
CA ILE A 168 -8.76 -13.71 -9.64
C ILE A 168 -10.27 -13.52 -9.39
N GLY A 169 -10.92 -14.50 -8.79
CA GLY A 169 -12.35 -14.42 -8.42
C GLY A 169 -12.64 -13.29 -7.42
N ASP A 170 -11.73 -13.07 -6.47
CA ASP A 170 -11.81 -11.98 -5.49
C ASP A 170 -11.45 -10.60 -6.10
N GLY A 171 -10.98 -10.55 -7.35
CA GLY A 171 -10.57 -9.32 -8.03
C GLY A 171 -9.20 -8.79 -7.64
N ALA A 172 -8.38 -9.60 -6.97
CA ALA A 172 -7.02 -9.23 -6.56
C ALA A 172 -6.03 -9.28 -7.74
N LEU A 173 -6.24 -10.17 -8.70
CA LEU A 173 -5.38 -10.40 -9.86
C LEU A 173 -6.21 -10.44 -11.15
N LEU A 174 -5.61 -9.98 -12.23
CA LEU A 174 -6.18 -10.11 -13.59
C LEU A 174 -5.88 -11.47 -14.23
N GLY A 175 -4.82 -12.13 -13.79
CA GLY A 175 -4.41 -13.45 -14.27
C GLY A 175 -3.34 -14.03 -13.36
N PHE A 176 -3.28 -15.36 -13.31
CA PHE A 176 -2.29 -16.12 -12.56
C PHE A 176 -2.07 -17.47 -13.19
N LYS A 177 -0.82 -17.89 -13.30
CA LYS A 177 -0.46 -19.23 -13.79
C LYS A 177 0.86 -19.66 -13.14
N ALA A 178 0.84 -20.83 -12.53
CA ALA A 178 2.02 -21.54 -12.09
C ALA A 178 2.24 -22.76 -12.99
N TRP A 179 3.50 -23.07 -13.27
CA TRP A 179 3.91 -24.26 -14.04
C TRP A 179 5.23 -24.79 -13.49
N PHE A 180 5.51 -26.03 -13.74
CA PHE A 180 6.81 -26.63 -13.49
C PHE A 180 7.71 -26.38 -14.69
N ASP A 181 8.92 -25.88 -14.45
CA ASP A 181 9.97 -25.76 -15.46
C ASP A 181 10.99 -26.89 -15.23
N PRO A 182 11.08 -27.85 -16.12
CA PRO A 182 11.97 -29.01 -15.96
C PRO A 182 13.43 -28.72 -16.32
N ALA A 183 13.88 -27.45 -16.41
CA ALA A 183 15.18 -27.00 -16.91
C ALA A 183 16.36 -27.92 -16.69
#